data_121a1ac7c246332bb45f86157ab06c7c
#
_entry.id   121a1ac7c246332bb45f86157ab06c7c
#
_cell.length_a   1.000
_cell.length_b   1.000
_cell.length_c   1.000
_cell.angle_alpha   90.00
_cell.angle_beta   90.00
_cell.angle_gamma   90.00
#
_symmetry.space_group_name_H-M   'P 1'
#
loop_
_entity.id
_entity.type
_entity.pdbx_description
1 polymer ?
#
loop_
_entity_poly.entity_id
_entity_poly.type
_entity_poly.pdbx_seq_one_letter_code
_entity_poly.pdbx_strand_id
1 'polypeptide(L)'
;MKVAAFLPELLRHLFRKPATVDYPFKKLEVPPDFRGTPFLHPELCIVCKACERDCPAEAIEITSVVEAEKKFKMVIHNDRCIHCAQCVDSCPTNPKAMEMDHLFEIADFDRHNLKKDWVYTRAVLKKEPKPAPGPAPAAAASAAEPKA
;
A
#
# COMPACT_ATOMS: atom_id res chain seq x y z
N MET A 1 40.21 35.24 3.10
CA MET A 1 39.25 34.11 3.12
C MET A 1 39.69 33.16 4.22
N LYS A 2 38.82 32.86 5.22
CA LYS A 2 39.18 31.93 6.30
C LYS A 2 38.91 30.50 5.83
N VAL A 3 39.88 29.91 5.11
CA VAL A 3 39.78 28.56 4.55
C VAL A 3 39.53 27.48 5.64
N ALA A 4 39.93 27.76 6.87
CA ALA A 4 39.80 26.88 8.01
C ALA A 4 38.47 27.05 8.79
N ALA A 5 37.52 27.87 8.32
CA ALA A 5 36.25 28.11 9.06
C ALA A 5 35.40 26.84 9.21
N PHE A 6 35.49 25.92 8.28
CA PHE A 6 34.73 24.66 8.30
C PHE A 6 35.46 23.51 9.04
N LEU A 7 36.75 23.67 9.38
CA LEU A 7 37.52 22.59 10.00
C LEU A 7 36.94 22.13 11.35
N PRO A 8 36.55 23.02 12.26
CA PRO A 8 35.95 22.58 13.52
C PRO A 8 34.61 21.87 13.32
N GLU A 9 33.82 22.27 12.30
CA GLU A 9 32.55 21.62 12.00
C GLU A 9 32.77 20.22 11.39
N LEU A 10 33.76 20.08 10.51
CA LEU A 10 34.13 18.77 9.95
C LEU A 10 34.60 17.80 11.03
N LEU A 11 35.43 18.26 11.99
CA LEU A 11 35.89 17.45 13.10
C LEU A 11 34.72 17.03 14.02
N ARG A 12 33.78 17.93 14.26
CA ARG A 12 32.58 17.65 15.06
C ARG A 12 31.73 16.58 14.39
N HIS A 13 31.55 16.65 13.07
CA HIS A 13 30.76 15.67 12.32
C HIS A 13 31.46 14.30 12.20
N LEU A 14 32.79 14.27 12.20
CA LEU A 14 33.54 13.02 12.15
C LEU A 14 33.27 12.11 13.36
N PHE A 15 33.05 12.69 14.54
CA PHE A 15 32.76 11.96 15.76
C PHE A 15 31.28 11.87 16.10
N ARG A 16 30.40 12.45 15.28
CA ARG A 16 28.96 12.40 15.49
C ARG A 16 28.36 11.12 14.93
N LYS A 17 27.45 10.49 15.68
CA LYS A 17 26.71 9.32 15.19
C LYS A 17 25.93 9.69 13.91
N PRO A 18 26.00 8.88 12.84
CA PRO A 18 25.27 9.12 11.62
C PRO A 18 23.75 9.13 11.86
N ALA A 19 23.04 10.00 11.14
CA ALA A 19 21.57 10.06 11.16
C ALA A 19 20.92 9.07 10.20
N THR A 20 21.72 8.48 9.32
CA THR A 20 21.27 7.50 8.31
C THR A 20 21.30 6.08 8.86
N VAL A 21 20.48 5.21 8.32
CA VAL A 21 20.45 3.78 8.61
C VAL A 21 21.37 3.06 7.61
N ASP A 22 22.09 2.03 8.07
CA ASP A 22 22.97 1.20 7.23
C ASP A 22 22.14 0.26 6.33
N TYR A 23 21.39 0.85 5.42
CA TYR A 23 20.64 0.10 4.43
C TYR A 23 21.61 -0.50 3.38
N PRO A 24 21.49 -1.75 2.93
CA PRO A 24 20.38 -2.71 3.19
C PRO A 24 20.57 -3.60 4.43
N PHE A 25 21.66 -3.47 5.18
CA PHE A 25 21.98 -4.35 6.32
C PHE A 25 21.04 -4.15 7.51
N LYS A 26 20.59 -2.93 7.71
CA LYS A 26 19.57 -2.57 8.68
C LYS A 26 18.39 -1.94 7.96
N LYS A 27 17.21 -2.56 8.10
CA LYS A 27 15.96 -2.03 7.57
C LYS A 27 15.17 -1.35 8.67
N LEU A 28 14.43 -0.31 8.31
CA LEU A 28 13.45 0.31 9.20
C LEU A 28 12.22 -0.59 9.29
N GLU A 29 11.67 -0.72 10.49
CA GLU A 29 10.37 -1.36 10.66
C GLU A 29 9.29 -0.50 10.02
N VAL A 30 8.47 -1.13 9.20
CA VAL A 30 7.39 -0.47 8.48
C VAL A 30 6.19 -0.37 9.41
N PRO A 31 5.57 0.82 9.58
CA PRO A 31 4.37 0.96 10.39
C PRO A 31 3.20 0.14 9.82
N PRO A 32 2.24 -0.31 10.67
CA PRO A 32 1.14 -1.19 10.23
C PRO A 32 0.23 -0.56 9.16
N ASP A 33 0.09 0.76 9.15
CA ASP A 33 -0.73 1.49 8.17
C ASP A 33 0.05 1.93 6.93
N PHE A 34 1.18 1.29 6.66
CA PHE A 34 2.01 1.62 5.51
C PHE A 34 1.33 1.22 4.20
N ARG A 35 1.37 2.13 3.23
CA ARG A 35 0.82 1.91 1.88
C ARG A 35 1.91 1.45 0.92
N GLY A 36 2.21 0.15 0.95
CA GLY A 36 3.15 -0.48 0.03
C GLY A 36 2.52 -0.79 -1.32
N THR A 37 2.72 -2.00 -1.85
CA THR A 37 2.13 -2.40 -3.12
C THR A 37 0.72 -2.93 -2.96
N PRO A 38 -0.19 -2.66 -3.92
CA PRO A 38 -1.49 -3.32 -3.93
C PRO A 38 -1.34 -4.82 -4.18
N PHE A 39 -2.07 -5.60 -3.40
CA PHE A 39 -2.12 -7.05 -3.45
C PHE A 39 -3.57 -7.54 -3.56
N LEU A 40 -3.80 -8.56 -4.37
CA LEU A 40 -5.11 -9.18 -4.55
C LEU A 40 -5.19 -10.52 -3.81
N HIS A 41 -6.28 -10.73 -3.07
CA HIS A 41 -6.72 -12.03 -2.59
C HIS A 41 -7.72 -12.62 -3.59
N PRO A 42 -7.30 -13.52 -4.47
CA PRO A 42 -8.12 -13.99 -5.59
C PRO A 42 -9.40 -14.71 -5.13
N GLU A 43 -9.33 -15.40 -3.99
CA GLU A 43 -10.43 -16.16 -3.39
C GLU A 43 -11.58 -15.28 -2.89
N LEU A 44 -11.33 -14.01 -2.63
CA LEU A 44 -12.32 -13.05 -2.11
C LEU A 44 -12.88 -12.13 -3.21
N CYS A 45 -12.28 -12.13 -4.39
CA CYS A 45 -12.63 -11.19 -5.45
C CYS A 45 -13.92 -11.59 -6.19
N ILE A 46 -14.93 -10.72 -6.14
CA ILE A 46 -16.21 -10.89 -6.84
C ILE A 46 -16.22 -10.29 -8.26
N VAL A 47 -15.12 -9.76 -8.72
CA VAL A 47 -14.99 -9.14 -10.04
C VAL A 47 -15.99 -7.99 -10.26
N CYS A 48 -16.12 -7.09 -9.29
CA CYS A 48 -17.01 -5.93 -9.38
C CYS A 48 -16.43 -4.76 -10.21
N LYS A 49 -15.11 -4.80 -10.53
CA LYS A 49 -14.37 -3.78 -11.26
C LYS A 49 -14.34 -2.38 -10.60
N ALA A 50 -14.73 -2.27 -9.33
CA ALA A 50 -14.68 -0.98 -8.62
C ALA A 50 -13.25 -0.46 -8.50
N CYS A 51 -12.28 -1.33 -8.16
CA CYS A 51 -10.86 -0.97 -8.05
C CYS A 51 -10.24 -0.50 -9.38
N GLU A 52 -10.69 -1.04 -10.53
CA GLU A 52 -10.28 -0.61 -11.86
C GLU A 52 -10.83 0.78 -12.18
N ARG A 53 -12.14 0.99 -11.99
CA ARG A 53 -12.84 2.24 -12.29
C ARG A 53 -12.38 3.41 -11.42
N ASP A 54 -12.19 3.16 -10.13
CA ASP A 54 -11.89 4.21 -9.14
C ASP A 54 -10.36 4.46 -8.99
N CYS A 55 -9.54 3.81 -9.82
CA CYS A 55 -8.09 3.99 -9.81
C CYS A 55 -7.70 5.29 -10.54
N PRO A 56 -7.14 6.31 -9.84
CA PRO A 56 -6.80 7.59 -10.46
C PRO A 56 -5.63 7.50 -11.45
N ALA A 57 -4.80 6.46 -11.34
CA ALA A 57 -3.63 6.24 -12.20
C ALA A 57 -3.88 5.20 -13.30
N GLU A 58 -5.11 4.67 -13.42
CA GLU A 58 -5.45 3.59 -14.37
C GLU A 58 -4.44 2.43 -14.33
N ALA A 59 -4.01 2.09 -13.13
CA ALA A 59 -2.98 1.09 -12.90
C ALA A 59 -3.53 -0.34 -12.75
N ILE A 60 -4.83 -0.54 -12.80
CA ILE A 60 -5.50 -1.83 -12.62
C ILE A 60 -6.31 -2.13 -13.87
N GLU A 61 -6.07 -3.30 -14.46
CA GLU A 61 -6.79 -3.80 -15.63
C GLU A 61 -7.41 -5.16 -15.30
N ILE A 62 -8.72 -5.32 -15.56
CA ILE A 62 -9.44 -6.57 -15.32
C ILE A 62 -10.05 -7.06 -16.63
N THR A 63 -9.53 -8.17 -17.15
CA THR A 63 -9.97 -8.78 -18.40
C THR A 63 -10.57 -10.17 -18.18
N SER A 64 -11.60 -10.54 -18.94
CA SER A 64 -12.09 -11.92 -18.99
C SER A 64 -11.17 -12.75 -19.89
N VAL A 65 -10.65 -13.85 -19.35
CA VAL A 65 -9.81 -14.79 -20.13
C VAL A 65 -10.67 -15.84 -20.81
N VAL A 66 -11.61 -16.45 -20.06
CA VAL A 66 -12.55 -17.44 -20.55
C VAL A 66 -13.93 -17.14 -19.98
N GLU A 67 -14.84 -16.67 -20.81
CA GLU A 67 -16.20 -16.32 -20.38
C GLU A 67 -17.02 -17.54 -19.92
N ALA A 68 -16.85 -18.69 -20.59
CA ALA A 68 -17.54 -19.92 -20.24
C ALA A 68 -17.18 -20.44 -18.84
N GLU A 69 -15.92 -20.28 -18.42
CA GLU A 69 -15.43 -20.73 -17.11
C GLU A 69 -15.39 -19.61 -16.06
N LYS A 70 -15.84 -18.40 -16.41
CA LYS A 70 -15.79 -17.21 -15.53
C LYS A 70 -14.41 -16.95 -14.95
N LYS A 71 -13.36 -17.18 -15.76
CA LYS A 71 -11.98 -16.88 -15.41
C LYS A 71 -11.64 -15.45 -15.81
N PHE A 72 -11.05 -14.73 -14.87
CA PHE A 72 -10.64 -13.34 -15.02
C PHE A 72 -9.14 -13.21 -14.77
N LYS A 73 -8.53 -12.28 -15.47
CA LYS A 73 -7.16 -11.87 -15.25
C LYS A 73 -7.16 -10.42 -14.74
N MET A 74 -6.55 -10.19 -13.59
CA MET A 74 -6.26 -8.85 -13.10
C MET A 74 -4.77 -8.59 -13.26
N VAL A 75 -4.44 -7.44 -13.82
CA VAL A 75 -3.06 -6.94 -13.93
C VAL A 75 -2.96 -5.65 -13.16
N ILE A 76 -2.00 -5.57 -12.26
CA ILE A 76 -1.67 -4.36 -11.52
C ILE A 76 -0.32 -3.85 -12.00
N HIS A 77 -0.32 -2.63 -12.54
CA HIS A 77 0.83 -1.93 -13.05
C HIS A 77 1.48 -1.09 -11.94
N ASN A 78 2.42 -1.67 -11.18
CA ASN A 78 3.10 -0.94 -10.12
C ASN A 78 3.97 0.21 -10.65
N ASP A 79 4.33 0.17 -11.93
CA ASP A 79 5.04 1.23 -12.63
C ASP A 79 4.22 2.52 -12.82
N ARG A 80 2.88 2.43 -12.73
CA ARG A 80 1.94 3.55 -12.79
C ARG A 80 1.27 3.84 -11.44
N CYS A 81 1.29 2.87 -10.52
CA CYS A 81 0.60 2.96 -9.25
C CYS A 81 1.16 4.08 -8.37
N ILE A 82 0.30 4.94 -7.83
CA ILE A 82 0.67 6.03 -6.92
C ILE A 82 0.51 5.64 -5.44
N HIS A 83 0.23 4.39 -5.14
CA HIS A 83 0.08 3.84 -3.78
C HIS A 83 -0.94 4.59 -2.90
N CYS A 84 -2.03 5.07 -3.49
CA CYS A 84 -3.06 5.87 -2.79
C CYS A 84 -4.02 5.05 -1.93
N ALA A 85 -4.03 3.70 -2.05
CA ALA A 85 -4.96 2.76 -1.40
C ALA A 85 -6.44 2.89 -1.81
N GLN A 86 -6.80 3.72 -2.81
CA GLN A 86 -8.18 3.88 -3.27
C GLN A 86 -8.82 2.55 -3.69
N CYS A 87 -8.05 1.63 -4.30
CA CYS A 87 -8.52 0.31 -4.69
C CYS A 87 -8.96 -0.57 -3.49
N VAL A 88 -8.33 -0.36 -2.31
CA VAL A 88 -8.71 -1.05 -1.07
C VAL A 88 -10.01 -0.45 -0.52
N ASP A 89 -10.14 0.88 -0.55
CA ASP A 89 -11.33 1.57 -0.04
C ASP A 89 -12.55 1.30 -0.90
N SER A 90 -12.39 1.27 -2.22
CA SER A 90 -13.46 0.95 -3.19
C SER A 90 -13.86 -0.52 -3.20
N CYS A 91 -13.12 -1.41 -2.52
CA CYS A 91 -13.43 -2.83 -2.52
C CYS A 91 -14.64 -3.12 -1.60
N PRO A 92 -15.77 -3.66 -2.13
CA PRO A 92 -16.98 -3.87 -1.36
C PRO A 92 -17.00 -5.18 -0.56
N THR A 93 -15.97 -6.03 -0.72
CA THR A 93 -15.91 -7.33 -0.06
C THR A 93 -15.51 -7.19 1.42
N ASN A 94 -16.02 -8.09 2.27
CA ASN A 94 -15.61 -8.19 3.67
C ASN A 94 -15.34 -9.68 3.99
N PRO A 95 -14.09 -10.07 4.31
CA PRO A 95 -12.88 -9.23 4.27
C PRO A 95 -12.56 -8.68 2.88
N LYS A 96 -11.76 -7.61 2.80
CA LYS A 96 -11.44 -6.96 1.55
C LYS A 96 -10.58 -7.86 0.66
N ALA A 97 -10.92 -7.93 -0.63
CA ALA A 97 -10.14 -8.69 -1.61
C ALA A 97 -8.89 -7.93 -2.08
N MET A 98 -8.87 -6.60 -1.92
CA MET A 98 -7.69 -5.77 -2.17
C MET A 98 -7.09 -5.32 -0.86
N GLU A 99 -5.77 -5.42 -0.74
CA GLU A 99 -4.99 -5.02 0.42
C GLU A 99 -3.71 -4.30 -0.01
N MET A 100 -3.13 -3.48 0.88
CA MET A 100 -1.81 -2.90 0.66
C MET A 100 -0.78 -3.73 1.43
N ASP A 101 0.20 -4.25 0.72
CA ASP A 101 1.33 -4.97 1.31
C ASP A 101 2.31 -3.98 1.97
N HIS A 102 3.19 -4.47 2.84
CA HIS A 102 4.28 -3.69 3.43
C HIS A 102 5.54 -3.65 2.55
N LEU A 103 5.46 -4.17 1.34
CA LEU A 103 6.58 -4.17 0.40
C LEU A 103 6.77 -2.79 -0.23
N PHE A 104 7.92 -2.19 -0.02
CA PHE A 104 8.33 -0.90 -0.61
C PHE A 104 9.57 -1.02 -1.51
N GLU A 105 10.29 -2.14 -1.42
CA GLU A 105 11.49 -2.39 -2.20
C GLU A 105 11.12 -2.95 -3.58
N ILE A 106 10.61 -2.08 -4.45
CA ILE A 106 10.23 -2.44 -5.81
C ILE A 106 11.04 -1.58 -6.75
N ALA A 107 12.07 -2.18 -7.33
CA ALA A 107 12.88 -1.57 -8.37
C ALA A 107 13.31 -2.64 -9.37
N ASP A 108 13.20 -2.33 -10.65
CA ASP A 108 13.67 -3.18 -11.72
C ASP A 108 14.11 -2.30 -12.90
N PHE A 109 15.03 -2.80 -13.73
CA PHE A 109 15.45 -2.16 -14.96
C PHE A 109 14.41 -2.30 -16.07
N ASP A 110 13.63 -3.37 -16.04
CA ASP A 110 12.55 -3.60 -17.00
C ASP A 110 11.20 -3.28 -16.35
N ARG A 111 10.51 -2.32 -16.95
CA ARG A 111 9.15 -1.93 -16.59
C ARG A 111 8.15 -3.09 -16.58
N HIS A 112 8.36 -4.11 -17.41
CA HIS A 112 7.47 -5.26 -17.48
C HIS A 112 7.50 -6.11 -16.21
N ASN A 113 8.62 -6.15 -15.50
CA ASN A 113 8.78 -6.89 -14.25
C ASN A 113 8.04 -6.23 -13.07
N LEU A 114 7.68 -4.95 -13.20
CA LEU A 114 6.89 -4.22 -12.20
C LEU A 114 5.39 -4.50 -12.26
N LYS A 115 4.94 -5.34 -13.22
CA LYS A 115 3.55 -5.76 -13.33
C LYS A 115 3.32 -7.00 -12.49
N LYS A 116 2.22 -7.01 -11.75
CA LYS A 116 1.74 -8.20 -11.05
C LYS A 116 0.44 -8.64 -11.70
N ASP A 117 0.33 -9.92 -12.05
CA ASP A 117 -0.86 -10.49 -12.66
C ASP A 117 -1.39 -11.70 -11.87
N TRP A 118 -2.69 -11.79 -11.82
CA TRP A 118 -3.42 -12.90 -11.20
C TRP A 118 -4.48 -13.40 -12.16
N VAL A 119 -4.55 -14.74 -12.31
CA VAL A 119 -5.64 -15.40 -13.02
C VAL A 119 -6.48 -16.16 -11.99
N TYR A 120 -7.76 -15.83 -11.90
CA TYR A 120 -8.64 -16.37 -10.86
C TYR A 120 -10.07 -16.53 -11.36
N THR A 121 -10.84 -17.32 -10.63
CA THR A 121 -12.28 -17.50 -10.90
C THR A 121 -13.06 -16.60 -9.93
N ARG A 122 -14.17 -16.03 -10.40
CA ARG A 122 -15.03 -15.17 -9.60
C ARG A 122 -15.47 -15.87 -8.30
N ALA A 123 -15.16 -15.27 -7.15
CA ALA A 123 -15.62 -15.76 -5.88
C ALA A 123 -17.15 -15.59 -5.71
N VAL A 124 -17.80 -16.63 -5.23
CA VAL A 124 -19.22 -16.58 -4.85
C VAL A 124 -19.25 -16.37 -3.33
N LEU A 125 -19.31 -15.11 -2.92
CA LEU A 125 -19.48 -14.80 -1.51
C LEU A 125 -20.84 -15.32 -1.02
N LYS A 126 -20.83 -16.27 -0.09
CA LYS A 126 -22.01 -16.54 0.74
C LYS A 126 -22.24 -15.26 1.55
N LYS A 127 -23.44 -14.69 1.48
CA LYS A 127 -23.83 -13.55 2.31
C LYS A 127 -23.74 -13.97 3.78
N GLU A 128 -22.63 -13.65 4.44
CA GLU A 128 -22.62 -13.62 5.89
C GLU A 128 -23.40 -12.39 6.36
N PRO A 129 -24.21 -12.49 7.41
CA PRO A 129 -24.98 -11.36 7.92
C PRO A 129 -23.98 -10.27 8.35
N LYS A 130 -24.18 -9.07 7.83
CA LYS A 130 -23.41 -7.88 8.15
C LYS A 130 -23.30 -7.74 9.67
N PRO A 131 -22.09 -7.74 10.29
CA PRO A 131 -21.97 -7.45 11.70
C PRO A 131 -22.57 -6.07 11.98
N ALA A 132 -23.38 -5.99 13.03
CA ALA A 132 -24.01 -4.75 13.47
C ALA A 132 -22.93 -3.66 13.67
N PRO A 133 -23.21 -2.39 13.34
CA PRO A 133 -22.25 -1.31 13.54
C PRO A 133 -21.86 -1.26 15.02
N GLY A 134 -20.58 -1.49 15.29
CA GLY A 134 -20.01 -1.35 16.63
C GLY A 134 -20.21 0.08 17.15
N PRO A 135 -20.28 0.27 18.48
CA PRO A 135 -20.50 1.60 19.07
C PRO A 135 -19.38 2.55 18.60
N ALA A 136 -19.81 3.74 18.17
CA ALA A 136 -18.91 4.82 17.73
C ALA A 136 -17.85 5.09 18.81
N PRO A 137 -16.57 5.33 18.47
CA PRO A 137 -15.56 5.70 19.43
C PRO A 137 -15.98 7.01 20.11
N ALA A 138 -16.10 6.97 21.46
CA ALA A 138 -16.39 8.14 22.26
C ALA A 138 -15.31 9.21 22.00
N ALA A 139 -15.76 10.42 21.71
CA ALA A 139 -14.92 11.58 21.49
C ALA A 139 -13.95 11.75 22.66
N ALA A 140 -12.65 11.66 22.38
CA ALA A 140 -11.60 11.96 23.36
C ALA A 140 -11.72 13.44 23.74
N ALA A 141 -12.08 13.66 25.00
CA ALA A 141 -12.18 14.98 25.60
C ALA A 141 -10.80 15.66 25.55
N SER A 142 -10.80 16.89 25.04
CA SER A 142 -9.68 17.81 25.01
C SER A 142 -9.12 18.01 26.44
N ALA A 143 -7.90 17.52 26.70
CA ALA A 143 -7.14 17.89 27.89
C ALA A 143 -6.56 19.29 27.66
N ALA A 144 -7.05 20.25 28.42
CA ALA A 144 -6.53 21.60 28.50
C ALA A 144 -5.12 21.57 29.12
N GLU A 145 -4.16 22.23 28.49
CA GLU A 145 -2.86 22.56 29.07
C GLU A 145 -3.00 23.57 30.17
N PRO A 146 -2.36 23.39 31.37
CA PRO A 146 -2.21 24.47 32.30
C PRO A 146 -0.94 25.29 31.95
N LYS A 147 -1.15 26.60 31.74
CA LYS A 147 -0.07 27.57 31.72
C LYS A 147 0.53 27.71 33.14
N ALA A 148 1.84 27.63 33.24
CA ALA A 148 2.69 28.26 34.25
C ALA A 148 4.03 28.59 33.59
#